data_2e0406f7d7d943b1da6816358c0e2aa8
#
_entry.id   2e0406f7d7d943b1da6816358c0e2aa8
#
_cell.length_a   1.000
_cell.length_b   1.000
_cell.length_c   1.000
_cell.angle_alpha   90.00
_cell.angle_beta   90.00
_cell.angle_gamma   90.00
#
_symmetry.space_group_name_H-M   'P 1'
#
loop_
_entity.id
_entity.type
_entity.pdbx_description
1 polymer ?
#
loop_
_entity_poly.entity_id
_entity_poly.type
_entity_poly.pdbx_seq_one_letter_code
_entity_poly.pdbx_strand_id
1 'polypeptide(L)' 'MKRRFKVGDHVTWNSEAGHVSGTIVKVHTKDVDYKGYTHHASRDDPQYEIKSDKTDHIAMHKEAALKRI' A
#
# COMPACT_ATOMS: atom_id res chain seq x y z
N MET A 1 -0.78 -19.28 2.00
CA MET A 1 -1.43 -18.32 1.15
C MET A 1 -0.46 -17.31 0.62
N LYS A 2 -0.52 -17.03 -0.64
CA LYS A 2 0.44 -16.14 -1.18
C LYS A 2 -0.01 -14.71 -1.13
N ARG A 3 0.97 -13.85 -0.91
CA ARG A 3 0.78 -12.45 -1.04
C ARG A 3 0.68 -12.06 -2.49
N ARG A 4 -0.20 -11.17 -2.81
CA ARG A 4 -0.34 -10.72 -4.18
C ARG A 4 0.69 -9.69 -4.58
N PHE A 5 1.18 -8.94 -3.59
CA PHE A 5 2.15 -7.88 -3.85
C PHE A 5 3.32 -8.01 -2.90
N LYS A 6 4.46 -7.47 -3.31
CA LYS A 6 5.67 -7.49 -2.52
C LYS A 6 6.43 -6.20 -2.74
N VAL A 7 7.44 -5.98 -1.92
CA VAL A 7 8.31 -4.81 -2.06
C VAL A 7 8.89 -4.78 -3.48
N GLY A 8 8.81 -3.63 -4.10
CA GLY A 8 9.27 -3.44 -5.47
C GLY A 8 8.17 -3.53 -6.51
N ASP A 9 7.00 -4.05 -6.15
CA ASP A 9 5.90 -4.14 -7.11
C ASP A 9 5.35 -2.76 -7.41
N HIS A 10 5.00 -2.55 -8.67
CA HIS A 10 4.42 -1.30 -9.13
C HIS A 10 2.90 -1.48 -9.19
N VAL A 11 2.18 -0.62 -8.50
CA VAL A 11 0.73 -0.76 -8.35
C VAL A 11 0.04 0.57 -8.58
N THR A 12 -1.27 0.49 -8.75
CA THR A 12 -2.10 1.68 -8.88
C THR A 12 -3.32 1.55 -7.97
N TRP A 13 -3.87 2.70 -7.60
CA TRP A 13 -5.08 2.75 -6.79
C TRP A 13 -5.84 4.02 -7.11
N ASN A 14 -7.11 4.07 -6.71
CA ASN A 14 -7.94 5.26 -6.90
C ASN A 14 -7.84 6.16 -5.69
N SER A 15 -7.71 7.44 -5.93
CA SER A 15 -7.74 8.44 -4.88
C SER A 15 -8.72 9.53 -5.29
N GLU A 16 -8.91 10.51 -4.43
CA GLU A 16 -9.79 11.64 -4.77
C GLU A 16 -9.29 12.39 -6.00
N ALA A 17 -8.01 12.32 -6.26
CA ALA A 17 -7.41 12.98 -7.41
C ALA A 17 -7.41 12.11 -8.66
N GLY A 18 -8.03 10.93 -8.59
CA GLY A 18 -8.05 10.00 -9.71
C GLY A 18 -7.09 8.85 -9.48
N HIS A 19 -6.63 8.27 -10.58
CA HIS A 19 -5.70 7.14 -10.51
C HIS A 19 -4.32 7.61 -10.10
N VAL A 20 -3.76 6.94 -9.12
CA VAL A 20 -2.40 7.21 -8.63
C VAL A 20 -1.63 5.90 -8.69
N SER A 21 -0.36 5.99 -9.04
CA SER A 21 0.50 4.80 -9.05
C SER A 21 1.73 5.01 -8.19
N GLY A 22 2.32 3.93 -7.77
CA GLY A 22 3.51 3.98 -6.94
C GLY A 22 4.14 2.61 -6.81
N THR A 23 5.22 2.57 -6.04
CA THR A 23 5.99 1.36 -5.81
C THR A 23 5.87 0.95 -4.36
N ILE A 24 5.62 -0.33 -4.12
CA ILE A 24 5.54 -0.85 -2.76
C ILE A 24 6.93 -0.83 -2.15
N VAL A 25 7.06 -0.16 -1.01
CA VAL A 25 8.34 -0.05 -0.31
C VAL A 25 8.37 -0.89 0.96
N LYS A 26 7.20 -1.28 1.46
CA LYS A 26 7.15 -2.09 2.66
C LYS A 26 5.82 -2.84 2.74
N VAL A 27 5.84 -4.02 3.33
CA VAL A 27 4.63 -4.79 3.59
C VAL A 27 4.50 -4.96 5.09
N HIS A 28 3.37 -4.55 5.64
CA HIS A 28 3.10 -4.63 7.07
C HIS A 28 2.10 -5.73 7.34
N THR A 29 2.47 -6.65 8.21
CA THR A 29 1.58 -7.75 8.60
C THR A 29 1.14 -7.62 10.05
N LYS A 30 1.43 -6.49 10.67
CA LYS A 30 0.99 -6.14 12.02
C LYS A 30 0.47 -4.73 11.98
N ASP A 31 -0.33 -4.37 12.97
CA ASP A 31 -0.85 -3.01 13.05
C ASP A 31 0.28 -2.01 13.05
N VAL A 32 0.06 -0.91 12.35
CA VAL A 32 1.08 0.12 12.17
C VAL A 32 0.46 1.48 12.49
N ASP A 33 1.15 2.26 13.32
CA ASP A 33 0.77 3.65 13.55
C ASP A 33 1.47 4.51 12.52
N TYR A 34 0.68 5.28 11.78
CA TYR A 34 1.24 6.14 10.77
C TYR A 34 0.48 7.47 10.79
N LYS A 35 1.20 8.54 11.05
CA LYS A 35 0.63 9.89 11.10
C LYS A 35 -0.58 10.00 12.04
N GLY A 36 -0.48 9.36 13.19
CA GLY A 36 -1.54 9.43 14.18
C GLY A 36 -2.69 8.45 13.96
N TYR A 37 -2.61 7.66 12.92
CA TYR A 37 -3.61 6.64 12.62
C TYR A 37 -3.04 5.26 12.82
N THR A 38 -3.86 4.37 13.35
CA THR A 38 -3.48 2.96 13.40
C THR A 38 -4.06 2.28 12.18
N HIS A 39 -3.18 1.73 11.35
CA HIS A 39 -3.58 0.93 10.20
C HIS A 39 -3.53 -0.53 10.59
N HIS A 40 -4.69 -1.18 10.59
CA HIS A 40 -4.77 -2.58 10.99
C HIS A 40 -4.27 -3.48 9.88
N ALA A 41 -3.41 -4.41 10.25
CA ALA A 41 -2.86 -5.36 9.30
C ALA A 41 -2.64 -6.71 9.95
N SER A 42 -2.62 -7.75 9.14
CA SER A 42 -2.34 -9.10 9.60
C SER A 42 -1.67 -9.84 8.45
N ARG A 43 -1.25 -11.07 8.70
CA ARG A 43 -0.65 -11.87 7.64
C ARG A 43 -1.64 -12.15 6.51
N ASP A 44 -2.91 -12.31 6.85
CA ASP A 44 -3.93 -12.60 5.86
C ASP A 44 -4.45 -11.35 5.18
N ASP A 45 -4.20 -10.19 5.77
CA ASP A 45 -4.72 -8.93 5.27
C ASP A 45 -3.69 -7.83 5.52
N PRO A 46 -2.57 -7.87 4.81
CA PRO A 46 -1.48 -6.92 5.04
C PRO A 46 -1.81 -5.53 4.54
N GLN A 47 -1.13 -4.56 5.12
CA GLN A 47 -1.13 -3.20 4.62
C GLN A 47 0.14 -3.00 3.80
N TYR A 48 0.00 -2.36 2.67
CA TYR A 48 1.13 -2.06 1.81
C TYR A 48 1.48 -0.59 1.93
N GLU A 49 2.73 -0.33 2.17
CA GLU A 49 3.24 1.04 2.21
C GLU A 49 3.82 1.34 0.83
N ILE A 50 3.31 2.39 0.19
CA ILE A 50 3.59 2.65 -1.21
C ILE A 50 4.08 4.07 -1.37
N LYS A 51 5.17 4.24 -2.10
CA LYS A 51 5.67 5.55 -2.43
C LYS A 51 5.10 5.95 -3.79
N SER A 52 4.45 7.10 -3.83
CA SER A 52 3.86 7.60 -5.06
C SER A 52 4.94 7.88 -6.10
N ASP A 53 4.64 7.59 -7.37
CA ASP A 53 5.59 7.83 -8.45
C ASP A 53 5.80 9.30 -8.72
N LYS A 54 4.78 10.12 -8.49
CA LYS A 54 4.85 11.53 -8.86
C LYS A 54 5.31 12.44 -7.74
N THR A 55 5.20 11.97 -6.51
CA THR A 55 5.54 12.79 -5.35
C THR A 55 6.25 11.90 -4.34
N ASP A 56 6.69 12.53 -3.26
CA ASP A 56 7.30 11.77 -2.16
C ASP A 56 6.28 11.29 -1.15
N HIS A 57 5.01 11.41 -1.47
CA HIS A 57 3.97 10.98 -0.55
C HIS A 57 3.96 9.47 -0.39
N ILE A 58 3.68 9.05 0.83
CA ILE A 58 3.55 7.65 1.16
C ILE A 58 2.09 7.35 1.39
N ALA A 59 1.60 6.27 0.81
CA ALA A 59 0.22 5.82 1.00
C ALA A 59 0.24 4.46 1.67
N MET A 60 -0.82 4.17 2.41
CA MET A 60 -1.01 2.87 3.05
C MET A 60 -2.33 2.31 2.55
N HIS A 61 -2.29 1.19 1.89
CA HIS A 61 -3.49 0.56 1.36
C HIS A 61 -3.45 -0.94 1.54
N LYS A 62 -4.62 -1.53 1.65
CA LYS A 62 -4.74 -2.97 1.65
C LYS A 62 -4.79 -3.48 0.22
N GLU A 63 -4.59 -4.78 0.08
CA GLU A 63 -4.54 -5.40 -1.23
C GLU A 63 -5.77 -5.08 -2.09
N ALA A 64 -6.95 -5.09 -1.47
CA ALA A 64 -8.19 -4.88 -2.22
C ALA A 64 -8.25 -3.53 -2.92
N ALA A 65 -7.48 -2.55 -2.44
CA ALA A 65 -7.47 -1.22 -3.03
C ALA A 65 -6.43 -1.08 -4.15
N LEU A 66 -5.61 -2.08 -4.37
CA LEU A 66 -4.47 -1.99 -5.27
C LEU A 66 -4.66 -2.88 -6.49
N LYS A 67 -4.09 -2.43 -7.60
CA LYS A 67 -4.00 -3.24 -8.81
C LYS A 67 -2.57 -3.17 -9.32
N ARG A 68 -2.10 -4.29 -9.85
CA ARG A 68 -0.77 -4.32 -10.43
C ARG A 68 -0.80 -3.65 -11.79
N ILE A 69 0.21 -2.87 -12.05
CA ILE A 69 0.38 -2.23 -13.36
C ILE A 69 1.09 -3.19 -14.29
#